data_ced13788dc9843074b2ff3d9c62abb5e
#
_entry.id   ced13788dc9843074b2ff3d9c62abb5e
#
_cell.length_a   1.000
_cell.length_b   1.000
_cell.length_c   1.000
_cell.angle_alpha   90.00
_cell.angle_beta   90.00
_cell.angle_gamma   90.00
#
_symmetry.space_group_name_H-M   'P 1'
#
loop_
_entity.id
_entity.type
_entity.pdbx_description
1 polymer ?
#
loop_
_entity_poly.entity_id
_entity_poly.type
_entity_poly.pdbx_seq_one_letter_code
_entity_poly.pdbx_strand_id
1 'polypeptide(L)'
;MAGSLVIVESPAKVKTIKKYLGSGYEVTASNGHVRDLPKSTMGIDVENDFEPKYITIRGKGELLAKLKKDVKKADKIYLATDPDREGEAISWHLSKALKLEDSEKKVYRISFNEITKNAIKEAIKHPRNLDMNLVDAQQARRVLDRMVGYSISPLLWAKVKRGLSAGRVQSVALRMICDREAQIDEFIPEEYWTLEAELLTEHSKKTVNAKFYGKKSKLAINNKAEMDKILKALKGASYIVSEINEGERVKKAPIPFTTSTLQQDGV
;
A
#
# COMPACT_ATOMS: atom_id res chain seq x y z
N MET A 1 -5.65 31.76 28.69
CA MET A 1 -4.36 31.05 28.64
C MET A 1 -4.07 30.76 27.17
N ALA A 2 -2.95 31.24 26.69
CA ALA A 2 -2.46 30.97 25.36
C ALA A 2 -2.24 29.44 25.21
N GLY A 3 -2.96 28.83 24.32
CA GLY A 3 -2.99 27.39 24.17
C GLY A 3 -2.14 26.91 22.98
N SER A 4 -1.89 25.61 22.94
CA SER A 4 -1.26 24.97 21.79
C SER A 4 -2.33 24.41 20.85
N LEU A 5 -2.21 24.67 19.56
CA LEU A 5 -3.07 24.09 18.52
C LEU A 5 -2.36 22.93 17.85
N VAL A 6 -3.04 21.79 17.75
CA VAL A 6 -2.57 20.61 17.02
C VAL A 6 -3.48 20.38 15.82
N ILE A 7 -2.91 20.39 14.63
CA ILE A 7 -3.64 20.16 13.38
C ILE A 7 -3.28 18.77 12.86
N VAL A 8 -4.24 17.86 12.85
CA VAL A 8 -4.11 16.50 12.34
C VAL A 8 -4.72 16.37 10.94
N GLU A 9 -4.43 15.31 10.24
CA GLU A 9 -4.94 15.07 8.88
C GLU A 9 -6.43 14.67 8.87
N SER A 10 -6.84 13.79 9.80
CA SER A 10 -8.17 13.18 9.80
C SER A 10 -8.97 13.50 11.06
N PRO A 11 -10.27 13.79 10.96
CA PRO A 11 -11.15 14.04 12.11
C PRO A 11 -11.26 12.82 13.04
N ALA A 12 -11.08 11.60 12.52
CA ALA A 12 -11.09 10.39 13.34
C ALA A 12 -10.01 10.38 14.43
N LYS A 13 -8.87 11.04 14.18
CA LYS A 13 -7.74 11.13 15.12
C LYS A 13 -7.96 12.18 16.22
N VAL A 14 -8.83 13.17 16.00
CA VAL A 14 -8.99 14.36 16.87
C VAL A 14 -9.36 14.00 18.30
N LYS A 15 -10.41 13.20 18.50
CA LYS A 15 -10.91 12.85 19.85
C LYS A 15 -9.86 12.12 20.68
N THR A 16 -9.18 11.16 20.08
CA THR A 16 -8.17 10.35 20.76
C THR A 16 -6.96 11.17 21.13
N ILE A 17 -6.44 11.97 20.20
CA ILE A 17 -5.25 12.82 20.44
C ILE A 17 -5.57 13.88 21.49
N LYS A 18 -6.74 14.54 21.43
CA LYS A 18 -7.18 15.52 22.45
C LYS A 18 -7.24 14.89 23.84
N LYS A 19 -7.79 13.66 23.95
CA LYS A 19 -7.83 12.91 25.21
C LYS A 19 -6.43 12.66 25.79
N TYR A 20 -5.45 12.38 24.95
CA TYR A 20 -4.08 12.08 25.40
C TYR A 20 -3.26 13.32 25.75
N LEU A 21 -3.51 14.45 25.08
CA LEU A 21 -2.80 15.70 25.32
C LEU A 21 -3.39 16.53 26.48
N GLY A 22 -4.69 16.40 26.74
CA GLY A 22 -5.37 17.13 27.84
C GLY A 22 -5.77 18.55 27.49
N SER A 23 -6.15 19.35 28.51
CA SER A 23 -6.80 20.67 28.37
C SER A 23 -5.92 21.78 27.80
N GLY A 24 -4.59 21.64 27.84
CA GLY A 24 -3.65 22.63 27.31
C GLY A 24 -3.52 22.68 25.79
N TYR A 25 -4.19 21.74 25.09
CA TYR A 25 -4.11 21.60 23.65
C TYR A 25 -5.50 21.64 23.02
N GLU A 26 -5.67 22.42 21.98
CA GLU A 26 -6.79 22.33 21.07
C GLU A 26 -6.38 21.44 19.88
N VAL A 27 -7.24 20.49 19.48
CA VAL A 27 -6.95 19.57 18.38
C VAL A 27 -8.03 19.72 17.31
N THR A 28 -7.60 19.95 16.08
CA THR A 28 -8.47 20.12 14.92
C THR A 28 -7.94 19.30 13.74
N ALA A 29 -8.76 19.11 12.69
CA ALA A 29 -8.37 18.36 11.52
C ALA A 29 -8.41 19.21 10.24
N SER A 30 -7.47 18.97 9.33
CA SER A 30 -7.45 19.55 7.97
C SER A 30 -8.39 18.82 6.99
N ASN A 31 -8.83 17.63 7.34
CA ASN A 31 -9.59 16.75 6.43
C ASN A 31 -8.85 16.49 5.11
N GLY A 32 -7.57 16.14 5.20
CA GLY A 32 -6.67 15.92 4.07
C GLY A 32 -6.11 17.23 3.49
N HIS A 33 -5.80 17.23 2.19
CA HIS A 33 -5.26 18.39 1.50
C HIS A 33 -6.21 19.58 1.48
N VAL A 34 -5.66 20.79 1.64
CA VAL A 34 -6.39 22.08 1.58
C VAL A 34 -6.09 22.87 0.31
N ARG A 35 -4.99 22.55 -0.39
CA ARG A 35 -4.58 23.13 -1.66
C ARG A 35 -4.26 21.99 -2.64
N ASP A 36 -4.53 22.22 -3.92
CA ASP A 36 -4.16 21.31 -5.00
C ASP A 36 -4.02 22.10 -6.31
N LEU A 37 -3.52 21.44 -7.37
CA LEU A 37 -3.51 21.99 -8.73
C LEU A 37 -4.93 22.20 -9.24
N PRO A 38 -5.19 23.21 -10.11
CA PRO A 38 -6.50 23.41 -10.73
C PRO A 38 -6.98 22.16 -11.46
N LYS A 39 -8.29 21.86 -11.39
CA LYS A 39 -8.85 20.69 -12.07
C LYS A 39 -9.04 20.87 -13.58
N SER A 40 -9.23 22.12 -14.05
CA SER A 40 -9.56 22.43 -15.43
C SER A 40 -8.36 22.75 -16.32
N THR A 41 -7.18 22.95 -15.73
CA THR A 41 -5.96 23.31 -16.45
C THR A 41 -4.78 22.46 -16.00
N MET A 42 -3.69 22.49 -16.78
CA MET A 42 -2.43 21.83 -16.38
C MET A 42 -1.98 22.29 -14.99
N GLY A 43 -2.00 23.60 -14.75
CA GLY A 43 -1.62 24.19 -13.47
C GLY A 43 -0.14 24.05 -13.14
N ILE A 44 0.70 23.83 -14.15
CA ILE A 44 2.15 23.69 -14.07
C ILE A 44 2.76 24.60 -15.12
N ASP A 45 3.75 25.38 -14.73
CA ASP A 45 4.53 26.23 -15.61
C ASP A 45 5.77 25.46 -16.10
N VAL A 46 5.65 24.86 -17.29
CA VAL A 46 6.68 23.98 -17.86
C VAL A 46 7.96 24.75 -18.22
N GLU A 47 7.81 26.03 -18.60
CA GLU A 47 8.93 26.89 -19.01
C GLU A 47 9.67 27.46 -17.80
N ASN A 48 9.04 27.49 -16.63
CA ASN A 48 9.59 27.98 -15.39
C ASN A 48 9.81 26.84 -14.39
N ASP A 49 10.72 25.95 -14.67
CA ASP A 49 11.14 24.82 -13.83
C ASP A 49 9.98 23.97 -13.26
N PHE A 50 8.93 23.81 -14.06
CA PHE A 50 7.71 23.05 -13.72
C PHE A 50 6.99 23.56 -12.47
N GLU A 51 7.05 24.87 -12.21
CA GLU A 51 6.45 25.46 -11.01
C GLU A 51 4.95 25.19 -10.91
N PRO A 52 4.48 24.56 -9.82
CA PRO A 52 3.07 24.22 -9.66
C PRO A 52 2.24 25.39 -9.13
N LYS A 53 1.15 25.70 -9.81
CA LYS A 53 0.19 26.75 -9.39
C LYS A 53 -0.89 26.19 -8.47
N TYR A 54 -0.61 26.11 -7.16
CA TYR A 54 -1.55 25.59 -6.18
C TYR A 54 -2.67 26.58 -5.86
N ILE A 55 -3.91 26.08 -5.87
CA ILE A 55 -5.10 26.80 -5.46
C ILE A 55 -5.77 26.13 -4.25
N THR A 56 -6.58 26.87 -3.52
CA THR A 56 -7.42 26.31 -2.47
C THR A 56 -8.46 25.36 -3.10
N ILE A 57 -8.56 24.15 -2.55
CA ILE A 57 -9.54 23.16 -3.00
C ILE A 57 -10.95 23.69 -2.78
N ARG A 58 -11.81 23.57 -3.80
CA ARG A 58 -13.22 23.97 -3.69
C ARG A 58 -13.90 23.25 -2.52
N GLY A 59 -14.61 24.02 -1.69
CA GLY A 59 -15.26 23.54 -0.46
C GLY A 59 -14.38 23.56 0.79
N LYS A 60 -13.08 23.90 0.69
CA LYS A 60 -12.20 24.03 1.86
C LYS A 60 -12.13 25.42 2.46
N GLY A 61 -12.83 26.41 1.89
CA GLY A 61 -12.79 27.79 2.35
C GLY A 61 -13.25 27.98 3.79
N GLU A 62 -14.39 27.39 4.17
CA GLU A 62 -14.91 27.45 5.55
C GLU A 62 -13.98 26.79 6.55
N LEU A 63 -13.43 25.63 6.20
CA LEU A 63 -12.43 24.94 7.03
C LEU A 63 -11.19 25.79 7.25
N LEU A 64 -10.66 26.40 6.20
CA LEU A 64 -9.50 27.31 6.31
C LEU A 64 -9.83 28.56 7.13
N ALA A 65 -11.03 29.10 6.99
CA ALA A 65 -11.49 30.24 7.82
C ALA A 65 -11.56 29.86 9.31
N LYS A 66 -12.05 28.67 9.62
CA LYS A 66 -12.05 28.11 10.98
C LYS A 66 -10.62 27.94 11.50
N LEU A 67 -9.77 27.25 10.74
CA LEU A 67 -8.36 27.03 11.11
C LEU A 67 -7.61 28.35 11.35
N LYS A 68 -7.84 29.38 10.51
CA LYS A 68 -7.27 30.72 10.73
C LYS A 68 -7.71 31.36 12.06
N LYS A 69 -8.98 31.15 12.45
CA LYS A 69 -9.47 31.63 13.78
C LYS A 69 -8.79 30.88 14.93
N ASP A 70 -8.62 29.56 14.78
CA ASP A 70 -7.99 28.72 15.79
C ASP A 70 -6.48 29.05 15.92
N VAL A 71 -5.79 29.24 14.79
CA VAL A 71 -4.40 29.72 14.75
C VAL A 71 -4.22 31.05 15.46
N LYS A 72 -5.13 32.02 15.28
CA LYS A 72 -5.04 33.34 15.96
C LYS A 72 -5.05 33.22 17.48
N LYS A 73 -5.77 32.24 18.04
CA LYS A 73 -5.91 32.02 19.47
C LYS A 73 -4.74 31.26 20.12
N ALA A 74 -3.95 30.56 19.32
CA ALA A 74 -2.86 29.72 19.78
C ALA A 74 -1.51 30.45 19.74
N ASP A 75 -0.61 30.14 20.69
CA ASP A 75 0.78 30.60 20.66
C ASP A 75 1.71 29.63 19.94
N LYS A 76 1.39 28.35 20.07
CA LYS A 76 2.17 27.25 19.43
C LYS A 76 1.27 26.46 18.52
N ILE A 77 1.79 26.10 17.36
CA ILE A 77 1.07 25.32 16.36
C ILE A 77 1.89 24.06 16.06
N TYR A 78 1.24 22.92 16.17
CA TYR A 78 1.81 21.62 15.84
C TYR A 78 1.11 21.04 14.62
N LEU A 79 1.84 20.83 13.54
CA LEU A 79 1.38 20.14 12.34
C LEU A 79 1.62 18.64 12.55
N ALA A 80 0.56 17.89 12.78
CA ALA A 80 0.57 16.49 13.24
C ALA A 80 -0.06 15.55 12.22
N THR A 81 0.31 15.69 10.96
CA THR A 81 -0.07 14.78 9.86
C THR A 81 0.78 13.52 9.87
N ASP A 82 0.45 12.53 9.05
CA ASP A 82 1.13 11.24 9.02
C ASP A 82 2.62 11.36 8.67
N PRO A 83 3.48 10.40 9.09
CA PRO A 83 4.94 10.47 8.93
C PRO A 83 5.40 10.01 7.54
N ASP A 84 4.68 10.39 6.49
CA ASP A 84 5.02 10.11 5.10
C ASP A 84 5.08 11.39 4.26
N ARG A 85 5.44 11.27 2.98
CA ARG A 85 5.53 12.41 2.07
C ARG A 85 4.19 13.12 1.84
N GLU A 86 3.06 12.39 1.88
CA GLU A 86 1.73 13.00 1.73
C GLU A 86 1.40 13.85 2.96
N GLY A 87 1.64 13.32 4.17
CA GLY A 87 1.47 14.08 5.41
C GLY A 87 2.40 15.29 5.50
N GLU A 88 3.64 15.19 5.01
CA GLU A 88 4.58 16.32 4.96
C GLU A 88 4.08 17.42 4.02
N ALA A 89 3.59 17.03 2.83
CA ALA A 89 3.01 17.97 1.88
C ALA A 89 1.72 18.64 2.42
N ILE A 90 0.85 17.89 3.13
CA ILE A 90 -0.34 18.45 3.77
C ILE A 90 0.09 19.52 4.80
N SER A 91 1.09 19.21 5.63
CA SER A 91 1.62 20.17 6.60
C SER A 91 2.19 21.43 5.95
N TRP A 92 2.94 21.27 4.86
CA TRP A 92 3.47 22.39 4.09
C TRP A 92 2.35 23.23 3.45
N HIS A 93 1.35 22.58 2.82
CA HIS A 93 0.20 23.28 2.26
C HIS A 93 -0.61 24.04 3.32
N LEU A 94 -0.74 23.48 4.53
CA LEU A 94 -1.35 24.16 5.67
C LEU A 94 -0.53 25.38 6.08
N SER A 95 0.79 25.25 6.20
CA SER A 95 1.69 26.36 6.53
C SER A 95 1.50 27.54 5.56
N LYS A 96 1.53 27.25 4.25
CA LYS A 96 1.31 28.26 3.20
C LYS A 96 -0.11 28.86 3.23
N ALA A 97 -1.16 28.01 3.34
CA ALA A 97 -2.56 28.49 3.31
C ALA A 97 -2.94 29.34 4.54
N LEU A 98 -2.36 29.02 5.69
CA LEU A 98 -2.58 29.72 6.94
C LEU A 98 -1.57 30.85 7.19
N LYS A 99 -0.58 31.03 6.30
CA LYS A 99 0.51 32.02 6.40
C LYS A 99 1.28 31.90 7.72
N LEU A 100 1.64 30.66 8.07
CA LEU A 100 2.33 30.38 9.34
C LEU A 100 3.79 30.80 9.30
N GLU A 101 4.41 30.85 8.13
CA GLU A 101 5.81 31.26 7.93
C GLU A 101 6.02 32.75 8.25
N ASP A 102 5.01 33.59 7.96
CA ASP A 102 5.03 35.03 8.20
C ASP A 102 4.54 35.39 9.62
N SER A 103 4.27 34.40 10.46
CA SER A 103 3.72 34.62 11.79
C SER A 103 4.81 34.58 12.86
N GLU A 104 4.69 35.41 13.90
CA GLU A 104 5.56 35.37 15.09
C GLU A 104 5.34 34.11 15.96
N LYS A 105 4.42 33.20 15.54
CA LYS A 105 4.04 32.03 16.29
C LYS A 105 5.06 30.89 16.09
N LYS A 106 5.23 30.10 17.14
CA LYS A 106 6.08 28.92 17.08
C LYS A 106 5.34 27.80 16.35
N VAL A 107 5.83 27.43 15.15
CA VAL A 107 5.26 26.38 14.29
C VAL A 107 6.19 25.18 14.30
N TYR A 108 5.65 24.02 14.59
CA TYR A 108 6.39 22.77 14.69
C TYR A 108 5.74 21.66 13.87
N ARG A 109 6.53 20.78 13.33
CA ARG A 109 6.12 19.50 12.77
C ARG A 109 6.31 18.43 13.82
N ILE A 110 5.29 17.61 14.07
CA ILE A 110 5.39 16.39 14.88
C ILE A 110 4.88 15.21 14.09
N SER A 111 5.51 14.06 14.27
CA SER A 111 5.11 12.80 13.63
C SER A 111 5.15 11.64 14.63
N PHE A 112 4.25 10.71 14.47
CA PHE A 112 4.15 9.51 15.29
C PHE A 112 3.62 8.36 14.40
N ASN A 113 4.16 7.16 14.62
CA ASN A 113 3.79 5.97 13.84
C ASN A 113 2.58 5.23 14.42
N GLU A 114 2.18 5.57 15.66
CA GLU A 114 1.05 4.99 16.36
C GLU A 114 0.30 6.03 17.19
N ILE A 115 -0.99 5.82 17.42
CA ILE A 115 -1.82 6.73 18.22
C ILE A 115 -1.92 6.19 19.65
N THR A 116 -0.79 6.17 20.35
CA THR A 116 -0.71 5.86 21.77
C THR A 116 -0.40 7.13 22.59
N LYS A 117 -0.77 7.11 23.88
CA LYS A 117 -0.51 8.24 24.77
C LYS A 117 0.98 8.57 24.88
N ASN A 118 1.83 7.55 24.89
CA ASN A 118 3.28 7.71 25.02
C ASN A 118 3.89 8.28 23.73
N ALA A 119 3.56 7.71 22.56
CA ALA A 119 4.08 8.18 21.28
C ALA A 119 3.72 9.64 21.00
N ILE A 120 2.48 10.04 21.29
CA ILE A 120 2.03 11.43 21.08
C ILE A 120 2.73 12.38 22.04
N LYS A 121 2.90 12.02 23.32
CA LYS A 121 3.61 12.87 24.28
C LYS A 121 5.09 13.01 23.94
N GLU A 122 5.73 11.95 23.48
CA GLU A 122 7.12 11.99 23.01
C GLU A 122 7.27 12.86 21.76
N ALA A 123 6.35 12.74 20.78
CA ALA A 123 6.37 13.58 19.59
C ALA A 123 6.25 15.09 19.92
N ILE A 124 5.46 15.46 20.92
CA ILE A 124 5.35 16.86 21.38
C ILE A 124 6.66 17.35 22.04
N LYS A 125 7.40 16.47 22.72
CA LYS A 125 8.69 16.83 23.34
C LYS A 125 9.82 16.98 22.32
N HIS A 126 9.73 16.27 21.21
CA HIS A 126 10.74 16.24 20.13
C HIS A 126 10.18 16.76 18.80
N PRO A 127 9.75 18.04 18.76
CA PRO A 127 9.24 18.64 17.54
C PRO A 127 10.39 18.88 16.54
N ARG A 128 10.06 18.86 15.26
CA ARG A 128 11.02 19.16 14.18
C ARG A 128 10.50 20.23 13.22
N ASN A 129 11.30 20.63 12.28
CA ASN A 129 10.88 21.42 11.13
C ASN A 129 10.23 20.56 10.05
N LEU A 130 9.59 21.20 9.07
CA LEU A 130 9.15 20.52 7.86
C LEU A 130 10.36 19.95 7.10
N ASP A 131 10.22 18.72 6.62
CA ASP A 131 11.21 18.10 5.75
C ASP A 131 10.89 18.47 4.29
N MET A 132 11.62 19.45 3.76
CA MET A 132 11.40 19.93 2.40
C MET A 132 11.75 18.88 1.35
N ASN A 133 12.64 17.93 1.62
CA ASN A 133 12.93 16.84 0.68
C ASN A 133 11.70 15.95 0.47
N LEU A 134 10.95 15.65 1.54
CA LEU A 134 9.68 14.91 1.43
C LEU A 134 8.60 15.73 0.74
N VAL A 135 8.53 17.04 0.99
CA VAL A 135 7.61 17.96 0.31
C VAL A 135 7.91 17.96 -1.19
N ASP A 136 9.17 18.13 -1.57
CA ASP A 136 9.59 18.19 -2.98
C ASP A 136 9.39 16.85 -3.68
N ALA A 137 9.62 15.73 -3.00
CA ALA A 137 9.32 14.40 -3.53
C ALA A 137 7.83 14.20 -3.80
N GLN A 138 6.95 14.72 -2.95
CA GLN A 138 5.50 14.69 -3.16
C GLN A 138 5.10 15.64 -4.31
N GLN A 139 5.63 16.85 -4.36
CA GLN A 139 5.38 17.80 -5.43
C GLN A 139 5.82 17.26 -6.79
N ALA A 140 7.03 16.71 -6.90
CA ALA A 140 7.53 16.10 -8.13
C ALA A 140 6.60 14.97 -8.62
N ARG A 141 6.15 14.11 -7.70
CA ARG A 141 5.15 13.09 -8.03
C ARG A 141 3.84 13.70 -8.52
N ARG A 142 3.32 14.74 -7.83
CA ARG A 142 2.06 15.39 -8.19
C ARG A 142 2.14 16.05 -9.55
N VAL A 143 3.25 16.73 -9.84
CA VAL A 143 3.55 17.35 -11.14
C VAL A 143 3.60 16.29 -12.24
N LEU A 144 4.36 15.22 -12.03
CA LEU A 144 4.49 14.13 -13.01
C LEU A 144 3.15 13.45 -13.30
N ASP A 145 2.37 13.12 -12.27
CA ASP A 145 1.04 12.51 -12.46
C ASP A 145 0.09 13.45 -13.24
N ARG A 146 0.17 14.76 -12.99
CA ARG A 146 -0.59 15.78 -13.72
C ARG A 146 -0.17 15.85 -15.18
N MET A 147 1.12 15.95 -15.44
CA MET A 147 1.64 16.05 -16.81
C MET A 147 1.27 14.81 -17.64
N VAL A 148 1.51 13.62 -17.13
CA VAL A 148 1.16 12.36 -17.81
C VAL A 148 -0.34 12.28 -18.08
N GLY A 149 -1.17 12.51 -17.06
CA GLY A 149 -2.61 12.41 -17.18
C GLY A 149 -3.21 13.42 -18.18
N TYR A 150 -2.79 14.67 -18.12
CA TYR A 150 -3.34 15.77 -18.96
C TYR A 150 -2.78 15.77 -20.38
N SER A 151 -1.60 15.20 -20.61
CA SER A 151 -1.03 15.12 -21.97
C SER A 151 -1.54 13.89 -22.72
N ILE A 152 -1.65 12.73 -22.04
CA ILE A 152 -1.98 11.46 -22.70
C ILE A 152 -3.49 11.23 -22.77
N SER A 153 -4.28 11.60 -21.75
CA SER A 153 -5.72 11.36 -21.76
C SER A 153 -6.45 12.00 -22.95
N PRO A 154 -6.16 13.26 -23.38
CA PRO A 154 -6.75 13.82 -24.60
C PRO A 154 -6.40 13.04 -25.86
N LEU A 155 -5.19 12.49 -25.96
CA LEU A 155 -4.78 11.64 -27.08
C LEU A 155 -5.63 10.36 -27.13
N LEU A 156 -5.88 9.74 -25.99
CA LEU A 156 -6.79 8.59 -25.90
C LEU A 156 -8.21 8.94 -26.32
N TRP A 157 -8.70 10.13 -25.96
CA TRP A 157 -10.04 10.57 -26.37
C TRP A 157 -10.17 10.79 -27.87
N ALA A 158 -9.10 11.28 -28.49
CA ALA A 158 -9.08 11.52 -29.92
C ALA A 158 -8.91 10.24 -30.75
N LYS A 159 -8.11 9.28 -30.26
CA LYS A 159 -7.70 8.09 -31.01
C LYS A 159 -8.45 6.81 -30.65
N VAL A 160 -9.01 6.70 -29.43
CA VAL A 160 -9.66 5.50 -28.94
C VAL A 160 -11.10 5.78 -28.54
N LYS A 161 -11.34 6.41 -27.38
CA LYS A 161 -12.70 6.70 -26.88
C LYS A 161 -12.67 7.78 -25.81
N ARG A 162 -13.68 8.67 -25.83
CA ARG A 162 -13.88 9.67 -24.78
C ARG A 162 -14.12 9.00 -23.42
N GLY A 163 -13.59 9.62 -22.35
CA GLY A 163 -13.72 9.15 -20.98
C GLY A 163 -12.61 8.20 -20.53
N LEU A 164 -11.71 7.78 -21.41
CA LEU A 164 -10.51 7.04 -21.02
C LEU A 164 -9.51 7.98 -20.33
N SER A 165 -8.71 7.43 -19.43
CA SER A 165 -7.64 8.17 -18.76
C SER A 165 -6.34 7.39 -18.76
N ALA A 166 -5.22 8.10 -18.85
CA ALA A 166 -3.90 7.55 -18.66
C ALA A 166 -3.31 8.03 -17.34
N GLY A 167 -2.47 7.20 -16.74
CA GLY A 167 -1.76 7.54 -15.51
C GLY A 167 -0.67 6.52 -15.22
N ARG A 168 0.39 6.94 -14.54
CA ARG A 168 1.57 6.10 -14.28
C ARG A 168 1.23 4.78 -13.58
N VAL A 169 0.37 4.82 -12.56
CA VAL A 169 0.00 3.61 -11.81
C VAL A 169 -0.98 2.75 -12.61
N GLN A 170 -2.07 3.34 -13.10
CA GLN A 170 -3.12 2.59 -13.81
C GLN A 170 -2.65 1.96 -15.12
N SER A 171 -1.75 2.61 -15.86
CA SER A 171 -1.23 2.08 -17.12
C SER A 171 -0.29 0.89 -16.88
N VAL A 172 0.53 0.94 -15.83
CA VAL A 172 1.38 -0.19 -15.44
C VAL A 172 0.54 -1.36 -14.94
N ALA A 173 -0.46 -1.11 -14.09
CA ALA A 173 -1.35 -2.15 -13.61
C ALA A 173 -2.10 -2.86 -14.76
N LEU A 174 -2.64 -2.08 -15.71
CA LEU A 174 -3.27 -2.63 -16.91
C LEU A 174 -2.29 -3.46 -17.75
N ARG A 175 -1.05 -2.98 -17.92
CA ARG A 175 0.00 -3.72 -18.62
C ARG A 175 0.26 -5.09 -17.98
N MET A 176 0.39 -5.13 -16.66
CA MET A 176 0.61 -6.40 -15.93
C MET A 176 -0.55 -7.39 -16.12
N ILE A 177 -1.80 -6.88 -16.18
CA ILE A 177 -2.98 -7.72 -16.45
C ILE A 177 -2.93 -8.26 -17.88
N CYS A 178 -2.65 -7.40 -18.86
CA CYS A 178 -2.55 -7.83 -20.27
C CYS A 178 -1.42 -8.85 -20.49
N ASP A 179 -0.26 -8.63 -19.85
CA ASP A 179 0.86 -9.57 -19.95
C ASP A 179 0.50 -10.93 -19.31
N ARG A 180 -0.33 -10.94 -18.26
CA ARG A 180 -0.84 -12.18 -17.66
C ARG A 180 -1.86 -12.87 -18.55
N GLU A 181 -2.79 -12.12 -19.14
CA GLU A 181 -3.75 -12.68 -20.11
C GLU A 181 -3.04 -13.30 -21.32
N ALA A 182 -2.02 -12.61 -21.87
CA ALA A 182 -1.22 -13.17 -22.95
C ALA A 182 -0.56 -14.52 -22.57
N GLN A 183 -0.05 -14.65 -21.34
CA GLN A 183 0.50 -15.91 -20.82
C GLN A 183 -0.58 -17.00 -20.69
N ILE A 184 -1.82 -16.62 -20.35
CA ILE A 184 -2.94 -17.56 -20.26
C ILE A 184 -3.35 -18.04 -21.66
N ASP A 185 -3.43 -17.11 -22.63
CA ASP A 185 -3.78 -17.42 -24.02
C ASP A 185 -2.71 -18.29 -24.72
N GLU A 186 -1.44 -18.07 -24.40
CA GLU A 186 -0.31 -18.85 -24.92
C GLU A 186 -0.13 -20.20 -24.22
N PHE A 187 -0.83 -20.43 -23.10
CA PHE A 187 -0.65 -21.65 -22.32
C PHE A 187 -1.16 -22.87 -23.08
N ILE A 188 -0.28 -23.81 -23.33
CA ILE A 188 -0.60 -25.12 -23.93
C ILE A 188 -0.74 -26.13 -22.78
N PRO A 189 -1.96 -26.68 -22.57
CA PRO A 189 -2.15 -27.70 -21.55
C PRO A 189 -1.34 -28.97 -21.85
N GLU A 190 -0.57 -29.43 -20.88
CA GLU A 190 0.16 -30.68 -20.96
C GLU A 190 -0.52 -31.75 -20.11
N GLU A 191 -0.79 -32.92 -20.72
CA GLU A 191 -1.35 -34.06 -20.01
C GLU A 191 -0.30 -34.64 -19.05
N TYR A 192 -0.70 -34.86 -17.81
CA TYR A 192 0.11 -35.61 -16.85
C TYR A 192 -0.76 -36.55 -16.03
N TRP A 193 -0.16 -37.62 -15.56
CA TRP A 193 -0.80 -38.64 -14.76
C TRP A 193 -0.10 -38.80 -13.42
N THR A 194 -0.89 -39.04 -12.37
CA THR A 194 -0.39 -39.41 -11.06
C THR A 194 -0.95 -40.76 -10.67
N LEU A 195 -0.14 -41.58 -10.01
CA LEU A 195 -0.55 -42.89 -9.52
C LEU A 195 -0.34 -42.93 -8.00
N GLU A 196 -1.43 -43.20 -7.30
CA GLU A 196 -1.43 -43.39 -5.86
C GLU A 196 -1.98 -44.79 -5.56
N ALA A 197 -1.37 -45.49 -4.62
CA ALA A 197 -1.78 -46.81 -4.18
C ALA A 197 -2.12 -46.76 -2.68
N GLU A 198 -3.28 -47.32 -2.35
CA GLU A 198 -3.66 -47.56 -0.95
C GLU A 198 -3.28 -49.02 -0.62
N LEU A 199 -2.27 -49.17 0.23
CA LEU A 199 -1.69 -50.46 0.58
C LEU A 199 -2.08 -50.83 2.03
N LEU A 200 -2.55 -52.08 2.19
CA LEU A 200 -2.87 -52.63 3.51
C LEU A 200 -1.68 -53.39 4.08
N THR A 201 -1.24 -53.06 5.27
CA THR A 201 -0.13 -53.75 5.93
C THR A 201 -0.59 -55.13 6.45
N GLU A 202 0.23 -56.15 6.26
CA GLU A 202 -0.08 -57.55 6.60
C GLU A 202 -0.41 -57.75 8.10
N HIS A 203 0.39 -57.14 8.99
CA HIS A 203 0.31 -57.40 10.41
C HIS A 203 -0.58 -56.40 11.19
N SER A 204 -0.62 -55.15 10.81
CA SER A 204 -1.30 -54.10 11.59
C SER A 204 -2.67 -53.69 11.06
N LYS A 205 -3.04 -54.16 9.89
CA LYS A 205 -4.26 -53.75 9.11
C LYS A 205 -4.37 -52.22 8.93
N LYS A 206 -3.26 -51.51 9.03
CA LYS A 206 -3.20 -50.08 8.76
C LYS A 206 -3.00 -49.82 7.29
N THR A 207 -3.66 -48.82 6.79
CA THR A 207 -3.54 -48.35 5.40
C THR A 207 -2.34 -47.44 5.25
N VAL A 208 -1.55 -47.63 4.22
CA VAL A 208 -0.43 -46.76 3.83
C VAL A 208 -0.70 -46.24 2.42
N ASN A 209 -0.72 -44.92 2.27
CA ASN A 209 -0.86 -44.27 0.98
C ASN A 209 0.52 -44.07 0.36
N ALA A 210 0.78 -44.73 -0.76
CA ALA A 210 2.02 -44.63 -1.50
C ALA A 210 1.81 -43.89 -2.82
N LYS A 211 2.73 -43.00 -3.14
CA LYS A 211 2.77 -42.30 -4.45
C LYS A 211 3.83 -42.93 -5.33
N PHE A 212 3.48 -43.19 -6.59
CA PHE A 212 4.44 -43.64 -7.57
C PHE A 212 5.51 -42.57 -7.81
N TYR A 213 6.77 -42.96 -7.72
CA TYR A 213 7.89 -42.04 -7.88
C TYR A 213 8.81 -42.40 -9.05
N GLY A 214 8.98 -43.65 -9.35
CA GLY A 214 9.97 -44.18 -10.28
C GLY A 214 11.14 -44.88 -9.59
N LYS A 215 12.11 -45.38 -10.33
CA LYS A 215 13.21 -46.20 -9.76
C LYS A 215 14.31 -45.38 -9.10
N LYS A 216 14.73 -44.25 -9.66
CA LYS A 216 15.84 -43.41 -9.16
C LYS A 216 15.49 -41.93 -9.05
N SER A 217 14.48 -41.48 -9.78
CA SER A 217 14.02 -40.10 -9.79
C SER A 217 12.50 -40.08 -10.04
N LYS A 218 11.89 -38.95 -9.78
CA LYS A 218 10.46 -38.72 -10.07
C LYS A 218 10.24 -38.92 -11.58
N LEU A 219 9.45 -39.93 -11.93
CA LEU A 219 9.07 -40.22 -13.31
C LEU A 219 7.78 -39.46 -13.63
N ALA A 220 7.82 -38.62 -14.68
CA ALA A 220 6.62 -38.03 -15.23
C ALA A 220 5.91 -39.07 -16.11
N ILE A 221 4.60 -39.19 -15.94
CA ILE A 221 3.75 -40.05 -16.78
C ILE A 221 2.92 -39.11 -17.64
N ASN A 222 3.20 -39.05 -18.93
CA ASN A 222 2.67 -38.00 -19.80
C ASN A 222 1.44 -38.43 -20.61
N ASN A 223 1.10 -39.75 -20.59
CA ASN A 223 -0.04 -40.24 -21.34
C ASN A 223 -0.61 -41.53 -20.74
N LYS A 224 -1.84 -41.84 -21.17
CA LYS A 224 -2.56 -43.04 -20.72
C LYS A 224 -1.82 -44.33 -21.04
N ALA A 225 -1.14 -44.42 -22.19
CA ALA A 225 -0.45 -45.65 -22.59
C ALA A 225 0.74 -45.99 -21.66
N GLU A 226 1.43 -44.99 -21.17
CA GLU A 226 2.47 -45.13 -20.13
C GLU A 226 1.87 -45.57 -18.80
N MET A 227 0.77 -44.93 -18.38
CA MET A 227 0.05 -45.31 -17.16
C MET A 227 -0.42 -46.79 -17.24
N ASP A 228 -1.02 -47.20 -18.34
CA ASP A 228 -1.51 -48.58 -18.53
C ASP A 228 -0.37 -49.63 -18.46
N LYS A 229 0.83 -49.30 -18.94
CA LYS A 229 2.03 -50.15 -18.81
C LYS A 229 2.44 -50.31 -17.33
N ILE A 230 2.45 -49.21 -16.60
CA ILE A 230 2.80 -49.21 -15.17
C ILE A 230 1.77 -50.02 -14.39
N LEU A 231 0.48 -49.79 -14.62
CA LEU A 231 -0.62 -50.53 -13.96
C LEU A 231 -0.53 -52.04 -14.23
N LYS A 232 -0.22 -52.44 -15.47
CA LYS A 232 -0.02 -53.85 -15.80
C LYS A 232 1.17 -54.45 -15.05
N ALA A 233 2.28 -53.72 -14.90
CA ALA A 233 3.45 -54.18 -14.17
C ALA A 233 3.21 -54.27 -12.65
N LEU A 234 2.34 -53.44 -12.10
CA LEU A 234 2.00 -53.42 -10.66
C LEU A 234 0.92 -54.44 -10.30
N LYS A 235 0.20 -54.96 -11.27
CA LYS A 235 -0.89 -55.92 -11.01
C LYS A 235 -0.32 -57.26 -10.49
N GLY A 236 -0.64 -57.56 -9.21
CA GLY A 236 -0.15 -58.76 -8.54
C GLY A 236 1.27 -58.64 -7.99
N ALA A 237 1.86 -57.46 -7.99
CA ALA A 237 3.15 -57.20 -7.41
C ALA A 237 3.09 -57.18 -5.88
N SER A 238 4.15 -57.64 -5.22
CA SER A 238 4.35 -57.49 -3.78
C SER A 238 5.01 -56.13 -3.47
N TYR A 239 4.55 -55.47 -2.45
CA TYR A 239 5.07 -54.16 -2.01
C TYR A 239 5.88 -54.36 -0.74
N ILE A 240 7.14 -53.95 -0.75
CA ILE A 240 8.07 -54.09 0.38
C ILE A 240 8.66 -52.74 0.71
N VAL A 241 8.68 -52.36 1.98
CA VAL A 241 9.40 -51.18 2.45
C VAL A 241 10.89 -51.44 2.36
N SER A 242 11.58 -50.81 1.42
CA SER A 242 13.01 -50.99 1.18
C SER A 242 13.87 -50.09 2.07
N GLU A 243 13.40 -48.94 2.41
CA GLU A 243 14.17 -47.94 3.18
C GLU A 243 13.21 -47.02 3.95
N ILE A 244 13.62 -46.62 5.13
CA ILE A 244 12.95 -45.61 5.96
C ILE A 244 13.96 -44.49 6.23
N ASN A 245 13.66 -43.29 5.71
CA ASN A 245 14.46 -42.10 5.97
C ASN A 245 13.75 -41.23 6.99
N GLU A 246 14.34 -41.09 8.17
CA GLU A 246 13.85 -40.21 9.20
C GLU A 246 14.54 -38.85 9.13
N GLY A 247 13.79 -37.79 9.25
CA GLY A 247 14.31 -36.43 9.25
C GLY A 247 13.44 -35.47 10.07
N GLU A 248 14.07 -34.48 10.67
CA GLU A 248 13.37 -33.44 11.40
C GLU A 248 12.98 -32.31 10.46
N ARG A 249 11.72 -31.91 10.48
CA ARG A 249 11.23 -30.73 9.80
C ARG A 249 10.82 -29.69 10.81
N VAL A 250 11.63 -28.63 10.94
CA VAL A 250 11.30 -27.48 11.78
C VAL A 250 10.35 -26.55 11.02
N LYS A 251 9.11 -26.42 11.48
CA LYS A 251 8.17 -25.42 11.00
C LYS A 251 8.30 -24.18 11.87
N LYS A 252 8.95 -23.14 11.34
CA LYS A 252 9.02 -21.85 12.01
C LYS A 252 7.63 -21.22 12.11
N ALA A 253 7.40 -20.43 13.15
CA ALA A 253 6.20 -19.63 13.27
C ALA A 253 6.11 -18.66 12.06
N PRO A 254 4.90 -18.40 11.51
CA PRO A 254 4.75 -17.40 10.47
C PRO A 254 5.13 -16.02 10.99
N ILE A 255 5.64 -15.19 10.10
CA ILE A 255 5.93 -13.78 10.41
C ILE A 255 4.59 -13.07 10.62
N PRO A 256 4.48 -12.10 11.57
CA PRO A 256 3.28 -11.28 11.71
C PRO A 256 2.92 -10.58 10.38
N PHE A 257 1.64 -10.47 10.12
CA PHE A 257 1.17 -9.81 8.91
C PHE A 257 1.56 -8.33 8.88
N THR A 258 2.05 -7.88 7.73
CA THR A 258 1.98 -6.48 7.33
C THR A 258 0.60 -6.21 6.72
N THR A 259 0.21 -4.95 6.54
CA THR A 259 -1.06 -4.61 5.87
C THR A 259 -1.15 -5.26 4.48
N SER A 260 -0.05 -5.24 3.72
CA SER A 260 -0.02 -5.82 2.37
C SER A 260 -0.18 -7.34 2.38
N THR A 261 0.54 -8.04 3.25
CA THR A 261 0.43 -9.51 3.31
C THR A 261 -0.91 -9.99 3.87
N LEU A 262 -1.51 -9.23 4.80
CA LEU A 262 -2.86 -9.51 5.27
C LEU A 262 -3.90 -9.36 4.17
N GLN A 263 -3.78 -8.32 3.33
CA GLN A 263 -4.67 -8.12 2.18
C GLN A 263 -4.53 -9.25 1.15
N GLN A 264 -3.29 -9.72 0.89
CA GLN A 264 -3.04 -10.82 -0.03
C GLN A 264 -3.59 -12.17 0.47
N ASP A 265 -3.53 -12.41 1.77
CA ASP A 265 -4.00 -13.66 2.39
C ASP A 265 -5.53 -13.67 2.56
N GLY A 266 -6.16 -12.50 2.59
CA GLY A 266 -7.60 -12.30 2.78
C GLY A 266 -8.43 -12.27 1.50
N VAL A 267 -7.80 -12.40 0.31
CA VAL A 267 -8.46 -12.47 -1.00
C VAL A 267 -8.63 -13.92 -1.41
#